data_97ea97a57a2788ca8dd93299b9e5e203
#
_entry.id   97ea97a57a2788ca8dd93299b9e5e203
#
_cell.length_a   1.000
_cell.length_b   1.000
_cell.length_c   1.000
_cell.angle_alpha   90.00
_cell.angle_beta   90.00
_cell.angle_gamma   90.00
#
_symmetry.space_group_name_H-M   'P 1'
#
loop_
_entity.id
_entity.type
_entity.pdbx_description
1 polymer ?
#
loop_
_entity_poly.entity_id
_entity_poly.type
_entity_poly.pdbx_seq_one_letter_code
_entity_poly.pdbx_strand_id
1 'polypeptide(L)'
;MAFDKRFNPEELRQFIQNKYGPGVQVEVFPKTQQDQTDETEETARQRKEALQFDYKPSQIAEYLDRYVIQQNDAKKVLATAICDHYHHIQSCRGQEDCRDYKKQNIILIGPTGVGKTYLIQNIARLIGVPFVKADATKYSETGYVGGDVEDLIRELVHQAGGDVQLAECGIVYLDEVDKIATAMNVMGRDVSGHGVQRGLLKLMEETEVPLRSPTDIASQMQAFMEFQSKGKVEKKTISTKHILFIVSGAFTGLTEIIKKRLGSKQIGFMGTGKSTEEEHFWVQKAKSVDFIDYGFEAEFIGRLPVVVHCNALSVEDLFKILKYSEGSLLKQYKRDFLAYSIDVYFTDEGMQAIAEEAAAEQTGARGLMTVCERVFREYKYQLPDHEVKEFIVGREMIKGPDGKLRELLDKPAMYHSKILQFQLGKVEQEFSDKYGIDVKFTPEATKLITERAEKAGKDLLTYCADLFKDYEHGLNLLRKTSGKNQFVIDEEIVLDPAGTLDRWIKEAYR
;
A
#
# COMPACT_ATOMS: atom_id res chain seq x y z
N MET A 1 -10.23 -53.77 -12.99
CA MET A 1 -10.19 -53.16 -14.30
C MET A 1 -10.57 -51.70 -14.11
N ALA A 2 -9.60 -50.81 -14.09
CA ALA A 2 -9.81 -49.38 -13.97
C ALA A 2 -10.12 -48.81 -15.35
N PHE A 3 -11.29 -48.23 -15.52
CA PHE A 3 -11.64 -47.47 -16.72
C PHE A 3 -11.19 -46.01 -16.54
N ASP A 4 -10.06 -45.69 -17.14
CA ASP A 4 -9.58 -44.34 -17.37
C ASP A 4 -10.37 -43.74 -18.54
N LYS A 5 -11.50 -43.09 -18.26
CA LYS A 5 -12.23 -42.31 -19.25
C LYS A 5 -11.59 -40.93 -19.37
N ARG A 6 -10.59 -40.82 -20.24
CA ARG A 6 -10.07 -39.53 -20.68
C ARG A 6 -11.20 -38.75 -21.39
N PHE A 7 -11.35 -37.54 -20.96
CA PHE A 7 -12.27 -36.54 -21.46
C PHE A 7 -12.09 -36.38 -22.99
N ASN A 8 -13.16 -36.51 -23.76
CA ASN A 8 -13.13 -36.22 -25.18
C ASN A 8 -13.51 -34.75 -25.43
N PRO A 9 -12.57 -33.87 -25.83
CA PRO A 9 -12.82 -32.46 -26.05
C PRO A 9 -13.89 -32.15 -27.09
N GLU A 10 -14.13 -33.10 -28.00
CA GLU A 10 -15.13 -32.96 -29.04
C GLU A 10 -16.57 -33.12 -28.54
N GLU A 11 -16.79 -34.01 -27.57
CA GLU A 11 -18.10 -34.17 -26.92
C GLU A 11 -18.51 -32.93 -26.15
N LEU A 12 -17.53 -32.28 -25.49
CA LEU A 12 -17.74 -31.03 -24.79
C LEU A 12 -18.07 -29.87 -25.73
N ARG A 13 -17.38 -29.79 -26.88
CA ARG A 13 -17.69 -28.79 -27.92
C ARG A 13 -19.11 -28.98 -28.49
N GLN A 14 -19.50 -30.22 -28.79
CA GLN A 14 -20.83 -30.50 -29.29
C GLN A 14 -21.95 -30.20 -28.30
N PHE A 15 -21.72 -30.46 -27.00
CA PHE A 15 -22.68 -30.14 -25.97
C PHE A 15 -22.88 -28.61 -25.82
N ILE A 16 -21.80 -27.84 -25.84
CA ILE A 16 -21.82 -26.38 -25.74
C ILE A 16 -22.47 -25.75 -26.97
N GLN A 17 -22.14 -26.22 -28.17
CA GLN A 17 -22.75 -25.75 -29.43
C GLN A 17 -24.25 -26.06 -29.52
N ASN A 18 -24.67 -27.21 -29.01
CA ASN A 18 -26.09 -27.58 -29.01
C ASN A 18 -26.94 -26.77 -28.01
N LYS A 19 -26.34 -26.32 -26.92
CA LYS A 19 -27.08 -25.63 -25.85
C LYS A 19 -27.03 -24.10 -25.98
N TYR A 20 -25.97 -23.55 -26.56
CA TYR A 20 -25.71 -22.10 -26.57
C TYR A 20 -25.46 -21.50 -27.97
N GLY A 21 -25.56 -22.33 -29.03
CA GLY A 21 -25.40 -21.90 -30.40
C GLY A 21 -23.94 -21.95 -30.93
N PRO A 22 -23.75 -21.86 -32.26
CA PRO A 22 -22.46 -22.13 -32.93
C PRO A 22 -21.38 -21.06 -32.74
N GLY A 23 -21.66 -19.98 -32.00
CA GLY A 23 -20.76 -18.85 -31.83
C GLY A 23 -19.85 -18.90 -30.58
N VAL A 24 -19.96 -19.91 -29.72
CA VAL A 24 -19.16 -19.99 -28.47
C VAL A 24 -17.92 -20.83 -28.72
N GLN A 25 -16.73 -20.20 -28.69
CA GLN A 25 -15.45 -20.89 -28.73
C GLN A 25 -14.94 -21.10 -27.27
N VAL A 26 -14.65 -22.34 -26.93
CA VAL A 26 -14.05 -22.71 -25.64
C VAL A 26 -12.65 -23.24 -25.92
N GLU A 27 -11.64 -22.53 -25.45
CA GLU A 27 -10.25 -22.99 -25.39
C GLU A 27 -9.99 -23.67 -24.06
N VAL A 28 -9.69 -24.94 -24.07
CA VAL A 28 -9.31 -25.70 -22.88
C VAL A 28 -7.78 -25.79 -22.87
N PHE A 29 -7.15 -25.08 -21.94
CA PHE A 29 -5.72 -25.21 -21.69
C PHE A 29 -5.50 -26.35 -20.68
N PRO A 30 -4.73 -27.40 -21.02
CA PRO A 30 -4.36 -28.42 -20.02
C PRO A 30 -3.36 -27.81 -19.03
N LYS A 31 -3.70 -27.76 -17.74
CA LYS A 31 -2.72 -27.49 -16.66
C LYS A 31 -1.69 -28.61 -16.63
N THR A 32 -0.43 -28.27 -16.70
CA THR A 32 0.69 -29.24 -16.53
C THR A 32 0.74 -29.72 -15.09
N GLN A 33 1.05 -30.99 -14.86
CA GLN A 33 1.11 -31.59 -13.51
C GLN A 33 2.16 -30.92 -12.59
N GLN A 34 3.16 -30.23 -13.15
CA GLN A 34 4.16 -29.46 -12.38
C GLN A 34 3.57 -28.22 -11.73
N ASP A 35 2.66 -27.49 -12.40
CA ASP A 35 2.02 -26.29 -11.84
C ASP A 35 1.12 -26.62 -10.63
N GLN A 36 0.60 -27.83 -10.53
CA GLN A 36 -0.26 -28.27 -9.41
C GLN A 36 0.52 -28.65 -8.15
N THR A 37 1.76 -29.11 -8.28
CA THR A 37 2.60 -29.47 -7.12
C THR A 37 3.23 -28.24 -6.47
N ASP A 38 3.67 -27.26 -7.26
CA ASP A 38 4.28 -26.03 -6.74
C ASP A 38 3.23 -25.13 -6.08
N GLU A 39 2.02 -24.99 -6.68
CA GLU A 39 0.90 -24.25 -6.08
C GLU A 39 0.42 -24.89 -4.75
N THR A 40 0.44 -26.19 -4.61
CA THR A 40 0.03 -26.89 -3.37
C THR A 40 1.07 -26.80 -2.26
N GLU A 41 2.35 -26.75 -2.57
CA GLU A 41 3.41 -26.57 -1.55
C GLU A 41 3.47 -25.12 -1.04
N GLU A 42 3.28 -24.13 -1.92
CA GLU A 42 3.25 -22.71 -1.54
C GLU A 42 2.01 -22.38 -0.69
N THR A 43 0.84 -22.88 -1.06
CA THR A 43 -0.38 -22.73 -0.24
C THR A 43 -0.26 -23.47 1.09
N ALA A 44 0.34 -24.65 1.14
CA ALA A 44 0.57 -25.37 2.39
C ALA A 44 1.58 -24.62 3.31
N ARG A 45 2.56 -23.94 2.73
CA ARG A 45 3.53 -23.11 3.46
C ARG A 45 2.87 -21.82 3.98
N GLN A 46 2.14 -21.08 3.14
CA GLN A 46 1.39 -19.90 3.53
C GLN A 46 0.37 -20.21 4.63
N ARG A 47 -0.32 -21.35 4.52
CA ARG A 47 -1.21 -21.85 5.56
C ARG A 47 -0.49 -22.10 6.88
N LYS A 48 0.70 -22.71 6.85
CA LYS A 48 1.49 -22.99 8.04
C LYS A 48 1.99 -21.71 8.70
N GLU A 49 2.39 -20.72 7.92
CA GLU A 49 2.85 -19.40 8.38
C GLU A 49 1.69 -18.56 8.92
N ALA A 50 0.56 -18.45 8.21
CA ALA A 50 -0.64 -17.77 8.67
C ALA A 50 -1.25 -18.39 9.94
N LEU A 51 -0.99 -19.69 10.17
CA LEU A 51 -1.44 -20.45 11.31
C LEU A 51 -0.54 -20.30 12.55
N GLN A 52 0.68 -19.75 12.40
CA GLN A 52 1.63 -19.47 13.48
C GLN A 52 1.75 -17.97 13.70
N PHE A 53 0.64 -17.35 14.08
CA PHE A 53 0.63 -15.93 14.37
C PHE A 53 1.25 -15.65 15.75
N ASP A 54 2.40 -14.96 15.77
CA ASP A 54 3.15 -14.60 16.98
C ASP A 54 3.53 -13.11 17.02
N TYR A 55 2.77 -12.27 16.33
CA TYR A 55 3.02 -10.85 16.32
C TYR A 55 2.40 -10.14 17.53
N LYS A 56 3.17 -9.18 18.08
CA LYS A 56 2.66 -8.21 19.05
C LYS A 56 2.14 -6.95 18.34
N PRO A 57 1.17 -6.22 18.92
CA PRO A 57 0.66 -4.99 18.32
C PRO A 57 1.75 -3.97 17.96
N SER A 58 2.80 -3.86 18.80
CA SER A 58 3.94 -2.96 18.54
C SER A 58 4.73 -3.34 17.28
N GLN A 59 4.92 -4.63 17.02
CA GLN A 59 5.65 -5.12 15.84
C GLN A 59 4.87 -4.85 14.55
N ILE A 60 3.54 -5.03 14.58
CA ILE A 60 2.68 -4.67 13.43
C ILE A 60 2.73 -3.16 13.19
N ALA A 61 2.65 -2.35 14.25
CA ALA A 61 2.72 -0.90 14.13
C ALA A 61 4.07 -0.44 13.56
N GLU A 62 5.18 -0.99 14.05
CA GLU A 62 6.53 -0.71 13.55
C GLU A 62 6.71 -1.12 12.08
N TYR A 63 6.17 -2.28 11.69
CA TYR A 63 6.16 -2.67 10.28
C TYR A 63 5.38 -1.67 9.43
N LEU A 64 4.21 -1.23 9.89
CA LEU A 64 3.39 -0.25 9.17
C LEU A 64 4.07 1.12 9.08
N ASP A 65 4.90 1.52 10.07
CA ASP A 65 5.64 2.78 10.05
C ASP A 65 6.63 2.88 8.88
N ARG A 66 7.11 1.76 8.37
CA ARG A 66 7.99 1.71 7.19
C ARG A 66 7.27 2.06 5.89
N TYR A 67 5.97 1.78 5.79
CA TYR A 67 5.17 1.94 4.58
C TYR A 67 4.24 3.13 4.62
N VAL A 68 3.61 3.38 5.76
CA VAL A 68 2.55 4.38 5.93
C VAL A 68 3.04 5.49 6.85
N ILE A 69 3.17 6.67 6.30
CA ILE A 69 3.51 7.87 7.06
C ILE A 69 2.29 8.36 7.82
N GLN A 70 2.51 8.91 9.02
CA GLN A 70 1.43 9.36 9.92
C GLN A 70 0.49 8.21 10.34
N GLN A 71 -0.76 8.49 10.66
CA GLN A 71 -1.83 7.52 11.01
C GLN A 71 -1.52 6.70 12.29
N ASN A 72 -0.80 7.28 13.26
CA ASN A 72 -0.29 6.54 14.42
C ASN A 72 -1.41 5.92 15.26
N ASP A 73 -2.51 6.64 15.48
CA ASP A 73 -3.65 6.11 16.25
C ASP A 73 -4.37 4.98 15.47
N ALA A 74 -4.55 5.17 14.16
CA ALA A 74 -5.09 4.12 13.29
C ALA A 74 -4.25 2.85 13.32
N LYS A 75 -2.91 2.98 13.21
CA LYS A 75 -1.97 1.85 13.29
C LYS A 75 -2.08 1.11 14.62
N LYS A 76 -2.14 1.84 15.75
CA LYS A 76 -2.29 1.23 17.08
C LYS A 76 -3.59 0.44 17.21
N VAL A 77 -4.73 1.05 16.85
CA VAL A 77 -6.03 0.40 16.95
C VAL A 77 -6.10 -0.81 16.03
N LEU A 78 -5.66 -0.67 14.77
CA LEU A 78 -5.61 -1.78 13.82
C LEU A 78 -4.69 -2.90 14.29
N ALA A 79 -3.47 -2.59 14.72
CA ALA A 79 -2.52 -3.58 15.20
C ALA A 79 -3.08 -4.37 16.39
N THR A 80 -3.75 -3.71 17.32
CA THR A 80 -4.38 -4.36 18.47
C THR A 80 -5.53 -5.27 18.02
N ALA A 81 -6.49 -4.75 17.25
CA ALA A 81 -7.64 -5.52 16.79
C ALA A 81 -7.23 -6.74 15.93
N ILE A 82 -6.22 -6.60 15.11
CA ILE A 82 -5.65 -7.69 14.30
C ILE A 82 -4.98 -8.75 15.19
N CYS A 83 -4.17 -8.33 16.16
CA CYS A 83 -3.55 -9.27 17.10
C CYS A 83 -4.60 -10.05 17.88
N ASP A 84 -5.61 -9.37 18.42
CA ASP A 84 -6.70 -10.00 19.17
C ASP A 84 -7.44 -11.03 18.30
N HIS A 85 -7.72 -10.69 17.04
CA HIS A 85 -8.41 -11.56 16.10
C HIS A 85 -7.60 -12.84 15.80
N TYR A 86 -6.35 -12.71 15.42
CA TYR A 86 -5.53 -13.87 15.01
C TYR A 86 -5.03 -14.72 16.18
N HIS A 87 -4.74 -14.13 17.33
CA HIS A 87 -4.47 -14.88 18.56
C HIS A 87 -5.69 -15.68 18.99
N HIS A 88 -6.90 -15.12 18.83
CA HIS A 88 -8.13 -15.87 19.10
C HIS A 88 -8.26 -17.07 18.15
N ILE A 89 -8.10 -16.87 16.82
CA ILE A 89 -8.14 -17.98 15.86
C ILE A 89 -7.15 -19.07 16.24
N GLN A 90 -5.94 -18.69 16.64
CA GLN A 90 -4.91 -19.64 17.06
C GLN A 90 -5.28 -20.40 18.32
N SER A 91 -5.86 -19.73 19.31
CA SER A 91 -6.33 -20.33 20.55
C SER A 91 -7.50 -21.29 20.36
N CYS A 92 -8.35 -21.03 19.37
CA CYS A 92 -9.51 -21.88 19.06
C CYS A 92 -9.12 -23.19 18.34
N ARG A 93 -7.93 -23.29 17.83
CA ARG A 93 -7.48 -24.51 17.15
C ARG A 93 -7.21 -25.62 18.14
N GLY A 94 -7.97 -26.70 18.02
CA GLY A 94 -7.84 -27.89 18.88
C GLY A 94 -8.64 -27.83 20.18
N GLN A 95 -9.45 -26.82 20.39
CA GLN A 95 -10.39 -26.76 21.50
C GLN A 95 -11.84 -26.78 20.99
N GLU A 96 -12.66 -27.68 21.51
CA GLU A 96 -14.09 -27.76 21.15
C GLU A 96 -14.92 -26.55 21.66
N ASP A 97 -14.39 -25.74 22.56
CA ASP A 97 -15.11 -24.69 23.27
C ASP A 97 -14.61 -23.27 22.96
N CYS A 98 -14.77 -22.83 21.70
CA CYS A 98 -14.53 -21.47 21.27
C CYS A 98 -15.85 -20.68 21.03
N ARG A 99 -16.81 -20.83 21.97
CA ARG A 99 -18.18 -20.31 21.78
C ARG A 99 -18.35 -18.83 22.10
N ASP A 100 -17.46 -18.25 22.90
CA ASP A 100 -17.69 -16.92 23.49
C ASP A 100 -17.02 -15.75 22.75
N TYR A 101 -16.26 -16.01 21.68
CA TYR A 101 -15.62 -14.92 20.93
C TYR A 101 -16.58 -14.28 19.93
N LYS A 102 -16.73 -12.95 20.06
CA LYS A 102 -17.41 -12.14 19.05
C LYS A 102 -16.38 -11.45 18.17
N LYS A 103 -16.40 -11.79 16.89
CA LYS A 103 -15.54 -11.20 15.86
C LYS A 103 -15.66 -9.66 15.87
N GLN A 104 -14.52 -8.97 15.92
CA GLN A 104 -14.43 -7.51 15.95
C GLN A 104 -14.15 -6.98 14.54
N ASN A 105 -15.19 -6.89 13.70
CA ASN A 105 -15.03 -6.24 12.41
C ASN A 105 -14.74 -4.74 12.59
N ILE A 106 -14.09 -4.13 11.60
CA ILE A 106 -13.49 -2.81 11.72
C ILE A 106 -14.12 -1.85 10.70
N ILE A 107 -14.37 -0.62 11.12
CA ILE A 107 -14.75 0.48 10.24
C ILE A 107 -13.64 1.54 10.21
N LEU A 108 -13.10 1.85 9.01
CA LEU A 108 -12.10 2.88 8.78
C LEU A 108 -12.76 4.14 8.21
N ILE A 109 -12.56 5.25 8.89
CA ILE A 109 -13.09 6.55 8.51
C ILE A 109 -11.95 7.48 8.16
N GLY A 110 -12.08 8.23 7.09
CA GLY A 110 -11.10 9.26 6.75
C GLY A 110 -11.14 9.68 5.29
N PRO A 111 -10.55 10.80 4.93
CA PRO A 111 -10.56 11.34 3.58
C PRO A 111 -10.05 10.35 2.53
N THR A 112 -10.35 10.64 1.27
CA THR A 112 -9.81 9.87 0.15
C THR A 112 -8.31 10.07 0.04
N GLY A 113 -7.57 9.01 -0.33
CA GLY A 113 -6.13 9.09 -0.58
C GLY A 113 -5.23 9.17 0.66
N VAL A 114 -5.74 8.92 1.88
CA VAL A 114 -4.93 8.91 3.12
C VAL A 114 -4.26 7.57 3.44
N GLY A 115 -4.44 6.57 2.58
CA GLY A 115 -3.78 5.27 2.73
C GLY A 115 -4.61 4.19 3.42
N LYS A 116 -5.94 4.34 3.59
CA LYS A 116 -6.82 3.33 4.23
C LYS A 116 -6.62 1.92 3.66
N THR A 117 -6.81 1.77 2.36
CA THR A 117 -6.61 0.47 1.67
C THR A 117 -5.17 -0.04 1.82
N TYR A 118 -4.19 0.87 1.72
CA TYR A 118 -2.77 0.54 1.77
C TYR A 118 -2.34 0.02 3.14
N LEU A 119 -2.93 0.55 4.23
CA LEU A 119 -2.75 0.04 5.59
C LEU A 119 -3.15 -1.44 5.66
N ILE A 120 -4.36 -1.77 5.23
CA ILE A 120 -4.89 -3.13 5.36
C ILE A 120 -4.16 -4.11 4.43
N GLN A 121 -3.81 -3.70 3.21
CA GLN A 121 -3.00 -4.51 2.31
C GLN A 121 -1.64 -4.89 2.91
N ASN A 122 -0.97 -3.94 3.57
CA ASN A 122 0.32 -4.23 4.22
C ASN A 122 0.15 -5.13 5.45
N ILE A 123 -0.94 -5.00 6.21
CA ILE A 123 -1.27 -5.92 7.31
C ILE A 123 -1.48 -7.34 6.76
N ALA A 124 -2.32 -7.51 5.77
CA ALA A 124 -2.60 -8.82 5.18
C ALA A 124 -1.32 -9.48 4.60
N ARG A 125 -0.45 -8.65 3.97
CA ARG A 125 0.85 -9.11 3.46
C ARG A 125 1.79 -9.55 4.59
N LEU A 126 1.85 -8.81 5.69
CA LEU A 126 2.68 -9.16 6.85
C LEU A 126 2.27 -10.48 7.47
N ILE A 127 0.96 -10.69 7.61
CA ILE A 127 0.40 -11.90 8.25
C ILE A 127 0.43 -13.10 7.29
N GLY A 128 0.45 -12.86 5.97
CA GLY A 128 0.43 -13.91 4.95
C GLY A 128 -0.96 -14.52 4.74
N VAL A 129 -2.04 -13.77 5.01
CA VAL A 129 -3.43 -14.25 4.82
C VAL A 129 -4.03 -13.78 3.50
N PRO A 130 -4.98 -14.54 2.94
CA PRO A 130 -5.72 -14.12 1.76
C PRO A 130 -6.43 -12.78 1.98
N PHE A 131 -6.38 -11.92 0.98
CA PHE A 131 -6.94 -10.58 1.04
C PHE A 131 -7.77 -10.28 -0.19
N VAL A 132 -9.04 -9.95 0.01
CA VAL A 132 -9.94 -9.48 -1.04
C VAL A 132 -10.27 -8.02 -0.80
N LYS A 133 -10.09 -7.21 -1.85
CA LYS A 133 -10.52 -5.81 -1.90
C LYS A 133 -11.70 -5.67 -2.85
N ALA A 134 -12.80 -5.10 -2.37
CA ALA A 134 -13.95 -4.79 -3.18
C ALA A 134 -14.49 -3.38 -2.88
N ASP A 135 -15.29 -2.89 -3.79
CA ASP A 135 -16.04 -1.64 -3.67
C ASP A 135 -17.50 -2.00 -3.34
N ALA A 136 -18.03 -1.45 -2.24
CA ALA A 136 -19.36 -1.75 -1.75
C ALA A 136 -20.47 -1.39 -2.78
N THR A 137 -20.22 -0.44 -3.66
CA THR A 137 -21.18 0.00 -4.69
C THR A 137 -21.38 -0.99 -5.83
N LYS A 138 -20.51 -2.00 -5.96
CA LYS A 138 -20.61 -3.02 -7.00
C LYS A 138 -21.65 -4.11 -6.72
N TYR A 139 -22.18 -4.16 -5.51
CA TYR A 139 -23.10 -5.22 -5.07
C TYR A 139 -24.54 -4.75 -5.04
N SER A 140 -25.46 -5.68 -5.20
CA SER A 140 -26.89 -5.45 -5.11
C SER A 140 -27.58 -6.57 -4.32
N GLU A 141 -28.77 -6.28 -3.76
CA GLU A 141 -29.53 -7.25 -2.94
C GLU A 141 -29.87 -8.55 -3.68
N THR A 142 -30.14 -8.46 -4.98
CA THR A 142 -30.68 -9.58 -5.77
C THR A 142 -29.70 -10.18 -6.78
N GLY A 143 -28.48 -9.65 -6.89
CA GLY A 143 -27.50 -10.07 -7.91
C GLY A 143 -27.95 -9.83 -9.38
N TYR A 144 -29.11 -9.20 -9.59
CA TYR A 144 -29.70 -9.02 -10.94
C TYR A 144 -29.09 -7.83 -11.71
N VAL A 145 -28.58 -6.81 -10.99
CA VAL A 145 -27.95 -5.60 -11.55
C VAL A 145 -26.58 -5.32 -10.88
N GLY A 146 -25.99 -6.31 -10.23
CA GLY A 146 -24.69 -6.20 -9.54
C GLY A 146 -24.23 -7.57 -9.10
N GLY A 147 -22.99 -7.66 -8.55
CA GLY A 147 -22.49 -8.89 -7.95
C GLY A 147 -23.27 -9.28 -6.69
N ASP A 148 -23.28 -10.58 -6.39
CA ASP A 148 -23.73 -11.07 -5.09
C ASP A 148 -22.65 -10.81 -4.03
N VAL A 149 -23.03 -10.38 -2.82
CA VAL A 149 -22.07 -10.18 -1.72
C VAL A 149 -21.35 -11.48 -1.33
N GLU A 150 -21.95 -12.66 -1.58
CA GLU A 150 -21.29 -13.95 -1.38
C GLU A 150 -20.10 -14.16 -2.32
N ASP A 151 -20.03 -13.48 -3.47
CA ASP A 151 -18.90 -13.55 -4.39
C ASP A 151 -17.60 -13.05 -3.76
N LEU A 152 -17.68 -12.17 -2.75
CA LEU A 152 -16.53 -11.78 -1.92
C LEU A 152 -15.83 -12.98 -1.27
N ILE A 153 -16.63 -13.91 -0.77
CA ILE A 153 -16.12 -15.09 -0.07
C ILE A 153 -15.57 -16.10 -1.09
N ARG A 154 -16.23 -16.23 -2.25
CA ARG A 154 -15.75 -17.07 -3.35
C ARG A 154 -14.43 -16.56 -3.90
N GLU A 155 -14.30 -15.23 -4.07
CA GLU A 155 -13.05 -14.60 -4.47
C GLU A 155 -11.95 -14.81 -3.40
N LEU A 156 -12.28 -14.76 -2.11
CA LEU A 156 -11.31 -15.01 -1.04
C LEU A 156 -10.76 -16.45 -1.11
N VAL A 157 -11.60 -17.44 -1.43
CA VAL A 157 -11.16 -18.82 -1.67
C VAL A 157 -10.28 -18.91 -2.92
N HIS A 158 -10.60 -18.17 -3.96
CA HIS A 158 -9.77 -18.11 -5.17
C HIS A 158 -8.39 -17.51 -4.86
N GLN A 159 -8.31 -16.43 -4.09
CA GLN A 159 -7.06 -15.82 -3.63
C GLN A 159 -6.24 -16.74 -2.70
N ALA A 160 -6.91 -17.65 -2.00
CA ALA A 160 -6.28 -18.70 -1.21
C ALA A 160 -5.83 -19.92 -2.05
N GLY A 161 -5.85 -19.85 -3.38
CA GLY A 161 -5.52 -20.98 -4.25
C GLY A 161 -6.48 -22.18 -4.12
N GLY A 162 -7.70 -21.97 -3.63
CA GLY A 162 -8.70 -23.01 -3.35
C GLY A 162 -8.61 -23.65 -1.97
N ASP A 163 -7.67 -23.23 -1.12
CA ASP A 163 -7.57 -23.68 0.27
C ASP A 163 -8.64 -23.00 1.13
N VAL A 164 -9.72 -23.71 1.42
CA VAL A 164 -10.85 -23.22 2.22
C VAL A 164 -10.43 -22.84 3.64
N GLN A 165 -9.55 -23.63 4.27
CA GLN A 165 -9.12 -23.36 5.64
C GLN A 165 -8.23 -22.13 5.75
N LEU A 166 -7.43 -21.85 4.73
CA LEU A 166 -6.67 -20.60 4.63
C LEU A 166 -7.60 -19.42 4.38
N ALA A 167 -8.59 -19.58 3.49
CA ALA A 167 -9.58 -18.55 3.18
C ALA A 167 -10.42 -18.17 4.42
N GLU A 168 -10.77 -19.12 5.30
CA GLU A 168 -11.49 -18.86 6.55
C GLU A 168 -10.72 -17.94 7.51
N CYS A 169 -9.40 -17.79 7.34
CA CYS A 169 -8.58 -16.85 8.11
C CYS A 169 -8.30 -15.54 7.35
N GLY A 170 -8.93 -15.32 6.21
CA GLY A 170 -8.67 -14.19 5.34
C GLY A 170 -9.30 -12.88 5.80
N ILE A 171 -8.94 -11.82 5.08
CA ILE A 171 -9.45 -10.46 5.29
C ILE A 171 -10.27 -10.03 4.06
N VAL A 172 -11.51 -9.60 4.30
CA VAL A 172 -12.35 -8.94 3.30
C VAL A 172 -12.37 -7.45 3.59
N TYR A 173 -11.87 -6.66 2.65
CA TYR A 173 -11.85 -5.21 2.72
C TYR A 173 -12.84 -4.60 1.74
N LEU A 174 -13.80 -3.85 2.27
CA LEU A 174 -14.83 -3.15 1.49
C LEU A 174 -14.57 -1.64 1.54
N ASP A 175 -14.28 -1.07 0.38
CA ASP A 175 -14.14 0.38 0.23
C ASP A 175 -15.47 1.04 -0.12
N GLU A 176 -15.57 2.35 0.09
CA GLU A 176 -16.73 3.20 -0.25
C GLU A 176 -18.05 2.75 0.41
N VAL A 177 -17.97 2.16 1.62
CA VAL A 177 -19.16 1.70 2.35
C VAL A 177 -20.14 2.83 2.67
N ASP A 178 -19.65 4.07 2.79
CA ASP A 178 -20.47 5.26 3.01
C ASP A 178 -21.46 5.52 1.85
N LYS A 179 -21.22 4.96 0.67
CA LYS A 179 -22.08 5.10 -0.51
C LYS A 179 -23.32 4.19 -0.48
N ILE A 180 -23.28 3.12 0.33
CA ILE A 180 -24.46 2.26 0.54
C ILE A 180 -25.32 2.71 1.72
N ALA A 181 -24.96 3.80 2.40
CA ALA A 181 -25.80 4.46 3.37
C ALA A 181 -26.95 5.19 2.66
N THR A 182 -28.17 4.94 3.06
CA THR A 182 -29.37 5.53 2.45
C THR A 182 -29.96 6.59 3.36
N ALA A 183 -30.10 7.82 2.86
CA ALA A 183 -30.76 8.87 3.62
C ALA A 183 -32.23 8.51 3.92
N MET A 184 -32.65 8.65 5.19
CA MET A 184 -34.00 8.30 5.69
C MET A 184 -35.19 8.95 4.96
N ASN A 185 -34.97 9.91 4.05
CA ASN A 185 -36.01 10.72 3.43
C ASN A 185 -36.23 10.45 1.93
N VAL A 186 -35.70 9.39 1.35
CA VAL A 186 -35.98 9.07 -0.05
C VAL A 186 -37.27 8.26 -0.13
N MET A 187 -38.38 8.92 -0.48
CA MET A 187 -39.63 8.27 -0.85
C MET A 187 -39.45 7.52 -2.18
N GLY A 188 -39.03 6.28 -2.13
CA GLY A 188 -38.85 5.38 -3.25
C GLY A 188 -38.39 4.00 -2.78
N ARG A 189 -38.67 2.97 -3.59
CA ARG A 189 -38.15 1.62 -3.30
C ARG A 189 -36.64 1.67 -3.40
N ASP A 190 -35.94 1.73 -2.27
CA ASP A 190 -34.48 1.64 -2.22
C ASP A 190 -34.05 0.24 -2.61
N VAL A 191 -33.60 0.11 -3.84
CA VAL A 191 -33.26 -1.20 -4.44
C VAL A 191 -31.80 -1.58 -4.18
N SER A 192 -30.97 -0.68 -3.63
CA SER A 192 -29.51 -0.92 -3.62
C SER A 192 -28.85 -0.87 -2.23
N GLY A 193 -29.11 0.13 -1.39
CA GLY A 193 -28.29 0.36 -0.19
C GLY A 193 -28.58 -0.59 0.97
N HIS A 194 -29.83 -0.66 1.44
CA HIS A 194 -30.22 -1.51 2.57
C HIS A 194 -30.08 -3.01 2.27
N GLY A 195 -30.36 -3.43 1.02
CA GLY A 195 -30.20 -4.82 0.62
C GLY A 195 -28.75 -5.29 0.68
N VAL A 196 -27.81 -4.45 0.25
CA VAL A 196 -26.37 -4.73 0.36
C VAL A 196 -25.94 -4.78 1.82
N GLN A 197 -26.40 -3.85 2.68
CA GLN A 197 -26.10 -3.88 4.10
C GLN A 197 -26.56 -5.19 4.75
N ARG A 198 -27.76 -5.69 4.44
CA ARG A 198 -28.29 -6.97 4.95
C ARG A 198 -27.52 -8.17 4.44
N GLY A 199 -27.12 -8.16 3.17
CA GLY A 199 -26.25 -9.20 2.59
C GLY A 199 -24.90 -9.27 3.30
N LEU A 200 -24.25 -8.11 3.49
CA LEU A 200 -23.00 -8.00 4.24
C LEU A 200 -23.15 -8.38 5.70
N LEU A 201 -24.27 -8.01 6.35
CA LEU A 201 -24.56 -8.37 7.73
C LEU A 201 -24.56 -9.89 7.92
N LYS A 202 -25.19 -10.65 7.01
CA LYS A 202 -25.18 -12.12 7.04
C LYS A 202 -23.77 -12.68 6.99
N LEU A 203 -22.90 -12.11 6.13
CA LEU A 203 -21.50 -12.54 6.02
C LEU A 203 -20.67 -12.14 7.24
N MET A 204 -20.96 -10.99 7.86
CA MET A 204 -20.29 -10.53 9.09
C MET A 204 -20.70 -11.35 10.30
N GLU A 205 -21.87 -11.95 10.29
CA GLU A 205 -22.29 -12.96 11.21
C GLU A 205 -21.67 -14.32 10.84
N GLU A 206 -21.89 -15.33 11.65
CA GLU A 206 -21.40 -16.69 11.37
C GLU A 206 -22.33 -17.38 10.37
N THR A 207 -21.87 -17.54 9.13
CA THR A 207 -22.67 -18.10 8.02
C THR A 207 -21.82 -19.06 7.18
N GLU A 208 -22.46 -20.12 6.69
CA GLU A 208 -21.90 -21.04 5.71
C GLU A 208 -22.25 -20.56 4.28
N VAL A 209 -21.23 -20.25 3.50
CA VAL A 209 -21.38 -19.78 2.11
C VAL A 209 -21.05 -20.92 1.14
N PRO A 210 -21.94 -21.25 0.20
CA PRO A 210 -21.67 -22.24 -0.84
C PRO A 210 -20.55 -21.74 -1.78
N LEU A 211 -19.53 -22.56 -2.00
CA LEU A 211 -18.43 -22.22 -2.91
C LEU A 211 -18.84 -22.16 -4.38
N ARG A 212 -19.91 -22.87 -4.74
CA ARG A 212 -20.46 -22.86 -6.09
C ARG A 212 -21.57 -21.81 -6.17
N SER A 213 -21.43 -20.86 -7.11
CA SER A 213 -22.47 -19.90 -7.39
C SER A 213 -23.64 -20.59 -8.13
N PRO A 214 -24.89 -20.39 -7.67
CA PRO A 214 -26.05 -20.89 -8.38
C PRO A 214 -26.23 -20.27 -9.76
N THR A 215 -25.62 -19.11 -10.00
CA THR A 215 -25.75 -18.32 -11.24
C THR A 215 -24.63 -18.61 -12.25
N ASP A 216 -23.53 -19.25 -11.83
CA ASP A 216 -22.40 -19.55 -12.68
C ASP A 216 -22.61 -20.86 -13.47
N ILE A 217 -22.60 -20.73 -14.79
CA ILE A 217 -22.82 -21.85 -15.75
C ILE A 217 -21.72 -22.90 -15.60
N ALA A 218 -20.46 -22.49 -15.37
CA ALA A 218 -19.35 -23.41 -15.20
C ALA A 218 -19.52 -24.26 -13.93
N SER A 219 -19.96 -23.64 -12.83
CA SER A 219 -20.28 -24.32 -11.58
C SER A 219 -21.44 -25.28 -11.70
N GLN A 220 -22.48 -24.92 -12.45
CA GLN A 220 -23.62 -25.83 -12.74
C GLN A 220 -23.21 -27.04 -13.58
N MET A 221 -22.36 -26.81 -14.59
CA MET A 221 -21.87 -27.88 -15.46
C MET A 221 -20.96 -28.86 -14.72
N GLN A 222 -20.10 -28.32 -13.84
CA GLN A 222 -19.24 -29.12 -12.97
C GLN A 222 -20.06 -29.96 -11.96
N ALA A 223 -21.12 -29.37 -11.37
CA ALA A 223 -22.05 -30.09 -10.50
C ALA A 223 -22.76 -31.21 -11.23
N PHE A 224 -23.18 -31.00 -12.51
CA PHE A 224 -23.82 -32.01 -13.30
C PHE A 224 -22.89 -33.18 -13.66
N MET A 225 -21.62 -32.87 -13.99
CA MET A 225 -20.59 -33.90 -14.25
C MET A 225 -20.26 -34.73 -12.99
N GLU A 226 -20.18 -34.05 -11.84
CA GLU A 226 -19.92 -34.71 -10.56
C GLU A 226 -21.10 -35.61 -10.16
N PHE A 227 -22.33 -35.17 -10.38
CA PHE A 227 -23.54 -36.00 -10.19
C PHE A 227 -23.56 -37.25 -11.09
N GLN A 228 -23.17 -37.10 -12.38
CA GLN A 228 -23.05 -38.23 -13.28
C GLN A 228 -21.96 -39.22 -12.87
N SER A 229 -20.84 -38.74 -12.32
CA SER A 229 -19.69 -39.59 -11.99
C SER A 229 -19.79 -40.24 -10.61
N LYS A 230 -20.33 -39.54 -9.63
CA LYS A 230 -20.33 -39.95 -8.19
C LYS A 230 -21.73 -40.20 -7.62
N GLY A 231 -22.81 -39.89 -8.35
CA GLY A 231 -24.20 -40.02 -7.88
C GLY A 231 -24.60 -39.04 -6.77
N LYS A 232 -23.70 -38.21 -6.32
CA LYS A 232 -23.92 -37.16 -5.30
C LYS A 232 -23.08 -35.92 -5.63
N VAL A 233 -23.61 -34.73 -5.42
CA VAL A 233 -22.88 -33.45 -5.48
C VAL A 233 -22.45 -33.11 -4.06
N GLU A 234 -21.16 -33.04 -3.81
CA GLU A 234 -20.65 -32.51 -2.54
C GLU A 234 -20.86 -30.99 -2.49
N LYS A 235 -21.68 -30.54 -1.53
CA LYS A 235 -21.82 -29.13 -1.23
C LYS A 235 -20.59 -28.69 -0.42
N LYS A 236 -19.59 -28.14 -1.10
CA LYS A 236 -18.47 -27.50 -0.41
C LYS A 236 -18.94 -26.10 0.04
N THR A 237 -18.85 -25.84 1.34
CA THR A 237 -19.14 -24.54 1.95
C THR A 237 -17.88 -24.00 2.63
N ILE A 238 -17.87 -22.72 2.89
CA ILE A 238 -16.87 -22.03 3.71
C ILE A 238 -17.58 -21.29 4.84
N SER A 239 -17.02 -21.37 6.04
CA SER A 239 -17.52 -20.63 7.19
C SER A 239 -16.95 -19.22 7.26
N THR A 240 -17.81 -18.22 7.47
CA THR A 240 -17.37 -16.82 7.63
C THR A 240 -16.95 -16.49 9.07
N LYS A 241 -16.98 -17.47 9.99
CA LYS A 241 -16.73 -17.26 11.43
C LYS A 241 -15.44 -16.51 11.74
N HIS A 242 -14.34 -16.87 11.08
CA HIS A 242 -13.01 -16.32 11.32
C HIS A 242 -12.55 -15.34 10.21
N ILE A 243 -13.37 -15.08 9.20
CA ILE A 243 -13.08 -14.07 8.19
C ILE A 243 -13.25 -12.69 8.80
N LEU A 244 -12.21 -11.88 8.75
CA LEU A 244 -12.25 -10.50 9.27
C LEU A 244 -12.77 -9.54 8.19
N PHE A 245 -13.87 -8.85 8.51
CA PHE A 245 -14.41 -7.80 7.64
C PHE A 245 -13.90 -6.43 8.09
N ILE A 246 -13.36 -5.69 7.15
CA ILE A 246 -12.89 -4.33 7.35
C ILE A 246 -13.58 -3.46 6.30
N VAL A 247 -14.37 -2.52 6.73
CA VAL A 247 -15.08 -1.60 5.83
C VAL A 247 -14.48 -0.21 5.90
N SER A 248 -14.48 0.54 4.82
CA SER A 248 -13.95 1.90 4.79
C SER A 248 -14.80 2.87 3.99
N GLY A 249 -14.73 4.14 4.35
CA GLY A 249 -15.42 5.22 3.65
C GLY A 249 -14.82 6.59 3.97
N ALA A 250 -15.21 7.58 3.16
CA ALA A 250 -14.89 8.97 3.43
C ALA A 250 -15.83 9.61 4.45
N PHE A 251 -17.06 9.14 4.52
CA PHE A 251 -18.11 9.60 5.42
C PHE A 251 -18.33 11.11 5.39
N THR A 252 -18.38 11.67 4.19
CA THR A 252 -18.58 13.10 3.98
C THR A 252 -19.91 13.55 4.64
N GLY A 253 -19.84 14.59 5.48
CA GLY A 253 -21.03 15.08 6.23
C GLY A 253 -21.25 14.44 7.62
N LEU A 254 -20.52 13.36 7.98
CA LEU A 254 -20.61 12.76 9.31
C LEU A 254 -20.27 13.78 10.42
N THR A 255 -19.32 14.66 10.17
CA THR A 255 -18.90 15.73 11.09
C THR A 255 -20.08 16.64 11.47
N GLU A 256 -20.97 16.95 10.54
CA GLU A 256 -22.13 17.80 10.77
C GLU A 256 -23.19 17.10 11.66
N ILE A 257 -23.37 15.80 11.47
CA ILE A 257 -24.22 14.97 12.33
C ILE A 257 -23.67 14.96 13.76
N ILE A 258 -22.39 14.75 13.93
CA ILE A 258 -21.72 14.73 15.25
C ILE A 258 -21.84 16.11 15.93
N LYS A 259 -21.59 17.20 15.21
CA LYS A 259 -21.75 18.56 15.71
C LYS A 259 -23.18 18.83 16.17
N LYS A 260 -24.18 18.39 15.41
CA LYS A 260 -25.60 18.50 15.75
C LYS A 260 -25.93 17.71 17.03
N ARG A 261 -25.47 16.49 17.17
CA ARG A 261 -25.69 15.63 18.37
C ARG A 261 -25.08 16.27 19.63
N LEU A 262 -23.87 16.82 19.53
CA LEU A 262 -23.16 17.41 20.67
C LEU A 262 -23.67 18.81 21.05
N GLY A 263 -24.69 19.34 20.36
CA GLY A 263 -25.33 20.60 20.69
C GLY A 263 -24.44 21.82 20.51
N SER A 264 -23.41 21.74 19.68
CA SER A 264 -22.49 22.84 19.39
C SER A 264 -23.20 23.89 18.54
N LYS A 265 -24.14 24.64 19.17
CA LYS A 265 -24.65 25.90 18.68
C LYS A 265 -23.58 26.98 18.89
N GLN A 266 -22.52 26.94 18.13
CA GLN A 266 -21.70 28.13 17.96
C GLN A 266 -22.43 29.08 17.01
N ILE A 267 -23.31 29.90 17.60
CA ILE A 267 -23.75 31.16 17.01
C ILE A 267 -22.58 32.14 17.21
N GLY A 268 -21.71 32.25 16.22
CA GLY A 268 -20.59 33.18 16.26
C GLY A 268 -19.86 33.16 14.93
N PHE A 269 -19.78 34.30 14.32
CA PHE A 269 -18.97 34.63 13.14
C PHE A 269 -17.51 34.22 13.35
N MET A 270 -17.17 32.99 13.00
CA MET A 270 -15.79 32.58 12.78
C MET A 270 -15.69 32.00 11.37
N GLY A 271 -14.69 32.48 10.65
CA GLY A 271 -14.49 32.39 9.23
C GLY A 271 -14.73 31.02 8.59
N THR A 272 -15.12 31.06 7.35
CA THR A 272 -15.42 29.99 6.42
C THR A 272 -14.22 29.09 6.04
N GLY A 273 -13.23 28.93 6.91
CA GLY A 273 -12.12 28.01 6.76
C GLY A 273 -12.41 26.71 7.53
N LYS A 274 -12.90 25.67 6.87
CA LYS A 274 -12.90 24.31 7.41
C LYS A 274 -11.43 23.91 7.59
N SER A 275 -10.88 23.98 8.82
CA SER A 275 -9.57 23.41 9.07
C SER A 275 -9.70 21.89 9.13
N THR A 276 -8.82 21.16 8.46
CA THR A 276 -8.77 19.69 8.46
C THR A 276 -8.56 19.13 9.88
N GLU A 277 -7.91 19.88 10.78
CA GLU A 277 -7.74 19.57 12.19
C GLU A 277 -9.07 19.60 12.95
N GLU A 278 -9.96 20.54 12.62
CA GLU A 278 -11.28 20.65 13.24
C GLU A 278 -12.19 19.48 12.82
N GLU A 279 -12.16 19.04 11.57
CA GLU A 279 -12.88 17.86 11.11
C GLU A 279 -12.42 16.59 11.83
N HIS A 280 -11.10 16.41 11.97
CA HIS A 280 -10.52 15.27 12.68
C HIS A 280 -10.97 15.20 14.14
N PHE A 281 -10.94 16.31 14.86
CA PHE A 281 -11.40 16.40 16.26
C PHE A 281 -12.85 15.93 16.43
N TRP A 282 -13.71 16.29 15.48
CA TRP A 282 -15.11 15.89 15.54
C TRP A 282 -15.32 14.41 15.21
N VAL A 283 -14.66 13.92 14.15
CA VAL A 283 -14.81 12.52 13.72
C VAL A 283 -14.33 11.54 14.80
N GLN A 284 -13.33 11.87 15.60
CA GLN A 284 -12.92 11.06 16.77
C GLN A 284 -14.03 10.88 17.82
N LYS A 285 -15.04 11.74 17.84
CA LYS A 285 -16.20 11.65 18.74
C LYS A 285 -17.36 10.89 18.15
N ALA A 286 -17.19 10.24 17.01
CA ALA A 286 -18.21 9.44 16.36
C ALA A 286 -18.68 8.30 17.27
N LYS A 287 -19.98 8.08 17.30
CA LYS A 287 -20.65 6.99 18.00
C LYS A 287 -21.54 6.23 17.04
N SER A 288 -21.97 5.04 17.41
CA SER A 288 -22.85 4.21 16.58
C SER A 288 -24.12 4.96 16.13
N VAL A 289 -24.69 5.82 16.99
CA VAL A 289 -25.86 6.63 16.64
C VAL A 289 -25.61 7.58 15.47
N ASP A 290 -24.41 8.12 15.34
CA ASP A 290 -24.06 9.05 14.26
C ASP A 290 -24.06 8.34 12.89
N PHE A 291 -23.65 7.07 12.86
CA PHE A 291 -23.70 6.24 11.64
C PHE A 291 -25.13 5.83 11.29
N ILE A 292 -25.98 5.60 12.29
CA ILE A 292 -27.41 5.35 12.09
C ILE A 292 -28.06 6.60 11.50
N ASP A 293 -27.80 7.77 12.09
CA ASP A 293 -28.29 9.05 11.57
C ASP A 293 -27.71 9.37 10.17
N TYR A 294 -26.53 8.82 9.83
CA TYR A 294 -25.92 8.93 8.50
C TYR A 294 -26.65 8.06 7.45
N GLY A 295 -27.36 7.00 7.87
CA GLY A 295 -28.17 6.15 7.00
C GLY A 295 -27.81 4.65 7.00
N PHE A 296 -27.08 4.20 8.01
CA PHE A 296 -26.79 2.78 8.19
C PHE A 296 -27.83 2.09 9.09
N GLU A 297 -28.07 0.80 8.85
CA GLU A 297 -28.87 -0.03 9.74
C GLU A 297 -28.13 -0.24 11.07
N ALA A 298 -28.87 -0.15 12.18
CA ALA A 298 -28.30 -0.29 13.54
C ALA A 298 -27.62 -1.65 13.75
N GLU A 299 -28.19 -2.70 13.18
CA GLU A 299 -27.64 -4.07 13.23
C GLU A 299 -26.30 -4.17 12.50
N PHE A 300 -26.18 -3.53 11.32
CA PHE A 300 -24.94 -3.48 10.56
C PHE A 300 -23.83 -2.77 11.34
N ILE A 301 -24.11 -1.60 11.91
CA ILE A 301 -23.13 -0.87 12.73
C ILE A 301 -22.81 -1.63 14.02
N GLY A 302 -23.74 -2.36 14.59
CA GLY A 302 -23.52 -3.21 15.75
C GLY A 302 -22.49 -4.33 15.51
N ARG A 303 -22.21 -4.70 14.25
CA ARG A 303 -21.19 -5.68 13.87
C ARG A 303 -19.82 -5.06 13.53
N LEU A 304 -19.68 -3.75 13.68
CA LEU A 304 -18.47 -2.97 13.43
C LEU A 304 -18.01 -2.24 14.71
N PRO A 305 -17.67 -2.97 15.78
CA PRO A 305 -17.37 -2.36 17.08
C PRO A 305 -16.06 -1.55 17.09
N VAL A 306 -15.12 -1.83 16.18
CA VAL A 306 -13.83 -1.16 16.12
C VAL A 306 -13.89 -0.02 15.12
N VAL A 307 -13.82 1.21 15.61
CA VAL A 307 -13.81 2.43 14.78
C VAL A 307 -12.38 2.97 14.70
N VAL A 308 -11.88 3.13 13.49
CA VAL A 308 -10.53 3.61 13.20
C VAL A 308 -10.61 4.90 12.40
N HIS A 309 -9.89 5.92 12.84
CA HIS A 309 -9.85 7.22 12.17
C HIS A 309 -8.51 7.44 11.49
N CYS A 310 -8.57 7.77 10.20
CA CYS A 310 -7.41 8.18 9.41
C CYS A 310 -7.45 9.68 9.17
N ASN A 311 -6.32 10.33 9.42
CA ASN A 311 -6.16 11.78 9.29
C ASN A 311 -5.93 12.18 7.84
N ALA A 312 -6.32 13.41 7.51
CA ALA A 312 -5.88 14.05 6.27
C ALA A 312 -4.36 14.20 6.27
N LEU A 313 -3.75 14.16 5.09
CA LEU A 313 -2.32 14.30 4.93
C LEU A 313 -1.96 15.77 4.69
N SER A 314 -1.00 16.28 5.44
CA SER A 314 -0.39 17.59 5.23
C SER A 314 0.64 17.55 4.09
N VAL A 315 1.09 18.73 3.65
CA VAL A 315 2.21 18.83 2.69
C VAL A 315 3.46 18.14 3.21
N GLU A 316 3.74 18.29 4.51
CA GLU A 316 4.87 17.63 5.17
C GLU A 316 4.74 16.11 5.16
N ASP A 317 3.53 15.58 5.38
CA ASP A 317 3.27 14.14 5.30
C ASP A 317 3.46 13.61 3.87
N LEU A 318 2.98 14.35 2.87
CA LEU A 318 3.17 14.00 1.46
C LEU A 318 4.66 13.99 1.07
N PHE A 319 5.43 14.98 1.56
CA PHE A 319 6.89 14.97 1.40
C PHE A 319 7.53 13.75 2.06
N LYS A 320 7.15 13.43 3.30
CA LYS A 320 7.66 12.25 4.01
C LYS A 320 7.31 10.94 3.29
N ILE A 321 6.13 10.84 2.69
CA ILE A 321 5.72 9.69 1.87
C ILE A 321 6.67 9.50 0.69
N LEU A 322 7.04 10.59 -0.01
CA LEU A 322 7.99 10.51 -1.11
C LEU A 322 9.39 10.10 -0.65
N LYS A 323 9.84 10.64 0.47
CA LYS A 323 11.23 10.50 0.95
C LYS A 323 11.49 9.21 1.71
N TYR A 324 10.60 8.82 2.63
CA TYR A 324 10.87 7.78 3.63
C TYR A 324 10.07 6.50 3.44
N SER A 325 8.90 6.54 2.80
CA SER A 325 8.09 5.32 2.63
C SER A 325 8.83 4.26 1.79
N GLU A 326 8.83 3.02 2.26
CA GLU A 326 9.38 1.90 1.49
C GLU A 326 8.64 1.67 0.16
N GLY A 327 7.34 1.97 0.12
CA GLY A 327 6.50 1.97 -1.07
C GLY A 327 6.52 3.30 -1.85
N SER A 328 7.55 4.13 -1.70
CA SER A 328 7.62 5.44 -2.35
C SER A 328 7.46 5.36 -3.87
N LEU A 329 6.58 6.20 -4.40
CA LEU A 329 6.33 6.39 -5.83
C LEU A 329 7.64 6.73 -6.59
N LEU A 330 8.53 7.48 -5.98
CA LEU A 330 9.80 7.88 -6.61
C LEU A 330 10.70 6.68 -6.90
N LYS A 331 10.64 5.61 -6.09
CA LYS A 331 11.37 4.37 -6.37
C LYS A 331 10.86 3.67 -7.64
N GLN A 332 9.56 3.80 -7.92
CA GLN A 332 9.00 3.29 -9.17
C GLN A 332 9.51 4.12 -10.35
N TYR A 333 9.41 5.46 -10.29
CA TYR A 333 9.91 6.33 -11.36
C TYR A 333 11.40 6.13 -11.62
N LYS A 334 12.23 5.96 -10.59
CA LYS A 334 13.65 5.61 -10.75
C LYS A 334 13.84 4.32 -11.54
N ARG A 335 13.06 3.26 -11.22
CA ARG A 335 13.13 1.98 -11.96
C ARG A 335 12.66 2.12 -13.40
N ASP A 336 11.60 2.90 -13.64
CA ASP A 336 11.07 3.14 -14.97
C ASP A 336 12.10 3.82 -15.87
N PHE A 337 12.81 4.84 -15.37
CA PHE A 337 13.89 5.51 -16.12
C PHE A 337 15.14 4.64 -16.24
N LEU A 338 15.48 3.88 -15.20
CA LEU A 338 16.62 2.95 -15.23
C LEU A 338 16.45 1.86 -16.31
N ALA A 339 15.21 1.46 -16.63
CA ALA A 339 14.93 0.55 -17.74
C ALA A 339 15.42 1.08 -19.10
N TYR A 340 15.56 2.40 -19.23
CA TYR A 340 16.17 3.09 -20.38
C TYR A 340 17.62 3.51 -20.13
N SER A 341 18.27 2.99 -19.08
CA SER A 341 19.62 3.36 -18.65
C SER A 341 19.78 4.84 -18.30
N ILE A 342 18.72 5.43 -17.72
CA ILE A 342 18.68 6.83 -17.28
C ILE A 342 18.56 6.86 -15.75
N ASP A 343 19.54 7.46 -15.08
CA ASP A 343 19.50 7.67 -13.64
C ASP A 343 18.78 8.97 -13.25
N VAL A 344 17.88 8.88 -12.27
CA VAL A 344 17.10 10.02 -11.80
C VAL A 344 17.38 10.32 -10.33
N TYR A 345 17.76 11.55 -10.05
CA TYR A 345 18.03 12.04 -8.72
C TYR A 345 16.95 13.06 -8.31
N PHE A 346 16.37 12.89 -7.11
CA PHE A 346 15.38 13.81 -6.57
C PHE A 346 15.99 14.61 -5.44
N THR A 347 15.92 15.96 -5.57
CA THR A 347 16.30 16.85 -4.46
C THR A 347 15.16 17.00 -3.46
N ASP A 348 15.47 17.39 -2.23
CA ASP A 348 14.45 17.64 -1.22
C ASP A 348 13.50 18.78 -1.66
N GLU A 349 14.02 19.83 -2.33
CA GLU A 349 13.21 20.92 -2.89
C GLU A 349 12.29 20.43 -4.02
N GLY A 350 12.76 19.48 -4.84
CA GLY A 350 11.94 18.84 -5.88
C GLY A 350 10.81 18.01 -5.26
N MET A 351 11.12 17.18 -4.27
CA MET A 351 10.13 16.40 -3.53
C MET A 351 9.12 17.28 -2.80
N GLN A 352 9.60 18.37 -2.20
CA GLN A 352 8.73 19.36 -1.53
C GLN A 352 7.78 20.03 -2.52
N ALA A 353 8.28 20.41 -3.72
CA ALA A 353 7.43 21.00 -4.76
C ALA A 353 6.36 20.01 -5.27
N ILE A 354 6.70 18.71 -5.44
CA ILE A 354 5.73 17.68 -5.78
C ILE A 354 4.65 17.57 -4.67
N ALA A 355 5.06 17.60 -3.40
CA ALA A 355 4.14 17.52 -2.28
C ALA A 355 3.20 18.73 -2.18
N GLU A 356 3.71 19.95 -2.44
CA GLU A 356 2.92 21.18 -2.48
C GLU A 356 1.86 21.15 -3.59
N GLU A 357 2.23 20.74 -4.81
CA GLU A 357 1.28 20.60 -5.91
C GLU A 357 0.28 19.47 -5.68
N ALA A 358 0.72 18.35 -5.13
CA ALA A 358 -0.18 17.24 -4.80
C ALA A 358 -1.21 17.61 -3.71
N ALA A 359 -0.81 18.44 -2.74
CA ALA A 359 -1.74 18.96 -1.74
C ALA A 359 -2.82 19.88 -2.37
N ALA A 360 -2.45 20.66 -3.37
CA ALA A 360 -3.38 21.52 -4.10
C ALA A 360 -4.44 20.70 -4.89
N GLU A 361 -4.13 19.47 -5.31
CA GLU A 361 -5.08 18.57 -5.98
C GLU A 361 -6.17 18.03 -5.02
N GLN A 362 -6.03 18.19 -3.70
CA GLN A 362 -7.00 17.77 -2.66
C GLN A 362 -7.39 16.28 -2.72
N THR A 363 -6.54 15.43 -3.28
CA THR A 363 -6.77 13.99 -3.45
C THR A 363 -5.88 13.13 -2.54
N GLY A 364 -5.24 13.74 -1.54
CA GLY A 364 -4.29 13.09 -0.64
C GLY A 364 -3.07 12.52 -1.37
N ALA A 365 -2.58 11.37 -0.97
CA ALA A 365 -1.41 10.76 -1.60
C ALA A 365 -1.63 10.35 -3.08
N ARG A 366 -2.88 10.25 -3.56
CA ARG A 366 -3.16 10.05 -4.99
C ARG A 366 -2.69 11.22 -5.83
N GLY A 367 -2.72 12.44 -5.29
CA GLY A 367 -2.20 13.64 -5.94
C GLY A 367 -0.72 13.54 -6.30
N LEU A 368 0.08 12.84 -5.50
CA LEU A 368 1.50 12.60 -5.81
C LEU A 368 1.69 11.90 -7.17
N MET A 369 0.88 10.89 -7.46
CA MET A 369 0.93 10.19 -8.74
C MET A 369 0.50 11.09 -9.89
N THR A 370 -0.57 11.87 -9.70
CA THR A 370 -1.08 12.81 -10.70
C THR A 370 -0.02 13.85 -11.08
N VAL A 371 0.64 14.43 -10.08
CA VAL A 371 1.70 15.43 -10.31
C VAL A 371 2.92 14.79 -10.98
N CYS A 372 3.38 13.64 -10.48
CA CYS A 372 4.53 12.95 -11.08
C CYS A 372 4.24 12.55 -12.54
N GLU A 373 3.05 12.03 -12.83
CA GLU A 373 2.65 11.67 -14.20
C GLU A 373 2.64 12.89 -15.13
N ARG A 374 2.07 14.01 -14.69
CA ARG A 374 2.06 15.26 -15.44
C ARG A 374 3.46 15.77 -15.74
N VAL A 375 4.36 15.74 -14.76
CA VAL A 375 5.74 16.23 -14.88
C VAL A 375 6.61 15.29 -15.73
N PHE A 376 6.57 13.99 -15.49
CA PHE A 376 7.53 13.05 -16.07
C PHE A 376 7.09 12.40 -17.37
N ARG A 377 5.87 12.60 -17.83
CA ARG A 377 5.37 12.01 -19.09
C ARG A 377 6.24 12.36 -20.27
N GLU A 378 6.52 13.65 -20.49
CA GLU A 378 7.35 14.11 -21.59
C GLU A 378 8.82 13.68 -21.44
N TYR A 379 9.31 13.60 -20.22
CA TYR A 379 10.67 13.10 -19.96
C TYR A 379 10.79 11.61 -20.32
N LYS A 380 9.80 10.79 -19.94
CA LYS A 380 9.76 9.37 -20.32
C LYS A 380 9.63 9.16 -21.82
N TYR A 381 8.97 10.08 -22.52
CA TYR A 381 8.76 9.99 -23.96
C TYR A 381 9.99 10.41 -24.75
N GLN A 382 10.64 11.52 -24.37
CA GLN A 382 11.71 12.11 -25.19
C GLN A 382 13.12 11.63 -24.79
N LEU A 383 13.43 11.47 -23.50
CA LEU A 383 14.80 11.17 -23.07
C LEU A 383 15.37 9.85 -23.60
N PRO A 384 14.61 8.75 -23.77
CA PRO A 384 15.16 7.51 -24.31
C PRO A 384 15.76 7.62 -25.71
N ASP A 385 15.30 8.59 -26.51
CA ASP A 385 15.80 8.84 -27.88
C ASP A 385 17.05 9.75 -27.90
N HIS A 386 17.51 10.23 -26.73
CA HIS A 386 18.64 11.14 -26.60
C HIS A 386 19.76 10.56 -25.73
N GLU A 387 20.97 11.08 -25.85
CA GLU A 387 22.15 10.62 -25.11
C GLU A 387 22.19 11.09 -23.63
N VAL A 388 21.03 11.33 -23.03
CA VAL A 388 20.91 11.73 -21.62
C VAL A 388 20.92 10.49 -20.73
N LYS A 389 21.98 10.31 -19.94
CA LYS A 389 22.14 9.17 -19.04
C LYS A 389 21.65 9.44 -17.62
N GLU A 390 21.53 10.69 -17.24
CA GLU A 390 21.14 11.06 -15.88
C GLU A 390 20.54 12.47 -15.82
N PHE A 391 19.65 12.71 -14.87
CA PHE A 391 19.14 14.05 -14.59
C PHE A 391 18.69 14.21 -13.13
N ILE A 392 18.59 15.48 -12.70
CA ILE A 392 18.21 15.85 -11.34
C ILE A 392 16.86 16.58 -11.34
N VAL A 393 15.97 16.15 -10.48
CA VAL A 393 14.64 16.72 -10.30
C VAL A 393 14.66 17.71 -9.15
N GLY A 394 14.71 18.99 -9.48
CA GLY A 394 14.60 20.09 -8.54
C GLY A 394 13.25 20.80 -8.64
N ARG A 395 13.04 21.80 -7.76
CA ARG A 395 11.80 22.62 -7.71
C ARG A 395 11.43 23.25 -9.05
N GLU A 396 12.43 23.73 -9.80
CA GLU A 396 12.22 24.40 -11.08
C GLU A 396 11.64 23.46 -12.16
N MET A 397 12.02 22.19 -12.12
CA MET A 397 11.50 21.18 -13.04
C MET A 397 10.02 20.89 -12.79
N ILE A 398 9.59 20.90 -11.52
CA ILE A 398 8.19 20.67 -11.17
C ILE A 398 7.33 21.85 -11.62
N LYS A 399 7.82 23.09 -11.46
CA LYS A 399 7.08 24.30 -11.84
C LYS A 399 7.05 24.59 -13.33
N GLY A 400 8.06 24.15 -14.08
CA GLY A 400 8.20 24.40 -15.52
C GLY A 400 8.82 23.20 -16.23
N PRO A 401 8.15 22.05 -16.32
CA PRO A 401 8.73 20.81 -16.82
C PRO A 401 9.22 20.92 -18.27
N ASP A 402 8.44 21.53 -19.16
CA ASP A 402 8.78 21.64 -20.60
C ASP A 402 10.02 22.48 -20.85
N GLY A 403 10.17 23.58 -20.10
CA GLY A 403 11.33 24.46 -20.20
C GLY A 403 12.61 23.77 -19.76
N LYS A 404 12.52 23.00 -18.67
CA LYS A 404 13.67 22.25 -18.14
C LYS A 404 14.03 21.02 -18.98
N LEU A 405 13.05 20.38 -19.60
CA LEU A 405 13.30 19.30 -20.54
C LEU A 405 14.12 19.80 -21.74
N ARG A 406 13.73 20.94 -22.34
CA ARG A 406 14.51 21.54 -23.45
C ARG A 406 15.92 21.93 -23.01
N GLU A 407 16.09 22.54 -21.83
CA GLU A 407 17.41 22.86 -21.29
C GLU A 407 18.28 21.63 -21.10
N LEU A 408 17.69 20.51 -20.63
CA LEU A 408 18.38 19.22 -20.45
C LEU A 408 18.83 18.62 -21.78
N LEU A 409 17.99 18.68 -22.80
CA LEU A 409 18.31 18.19 -24.15
C LEU A 409 19.37 19.04 -24.85
N ASP A 410 19.29 20.37 -24.68
CA ASP A 410 20.22 21.30 -25.32
C ASP A 410 21.64 21.33 -24.66
N LYS A 411 21.69 21.09 -23.33
CA LYS A 411 22.94 21.26 -22.53
C LYS A 411 23.16 20.12 -21.52
N PRO A 412 23.31 18.87 -21.94
CA PRO A 412 23.45 17.73 -21.03
C PRO A 412 24.67 17.82 -20.11
N ALA A 413 25.80 18.35 -20.59
CA ALA A 413 27.05 18.50 -19.81
C ALA A 413 26.87 19.41 -18.57
N MET A 414 25.99 20.41 -18.63
CA MET A 414 25.75 21.32 -17.51
C MET A 414 24.97 20.61 -16.38
N TYR A 415 24.13 19.66 -16.74
CA TYR A 415 23.41 18.84 -15.76
C TYR A 415 24.32 17.84 -15.06
N HIS A 416 25.27 17.25 -15.75
CA HIS A 416 26.27 16.35 -15.16
C HIS A 416 27.02 17.02 -14.00
N SER A 417 27.50 18.26 -14.18
CA SER A 417 28.16 19.00 -13.10
C SER A 417 27.25 19.23 -11.87
N LYS A 418 25.97 19.56 -12.10
CA LYS A 418 25.00 19.72 -11.01
C LYS A 418 24.74 18.42 -10.26
N ILE A 419 24.71 17.29 -10.97
CA ILE A 419 24.48 15.98 -10.38
C ILE A 419 25.65 15.59 -9.49
N LEU A 420 26.89 15.81 -9.94
CA LEU A 420 28.09 15.56 -9.15
C LEU A 420 28.07 16.36 -7.84
N GLN A 421 27.74 17.65 -7.91
CA GLN A 421 27.57 18.48 -6.71
C GLN A 421 26.49 17.94 -5.76
N PHE A 422 25.36 17.50 -6.32
CA PHE A 422 24.28 16.92 -5.53
C PHE A 422 24.68 15.59 -4.87
N GLN A 423 25.39 14.72 -5.57
CA GLN A 423 25.86 13.45 -5.03
C GLN A 423 26.87 13.66 -3.89
N LEU A 424 27.81 14.58 -4.04
CA LEU A 424 28.74 14.95 -2.97
C LEU A 424 28.03 15.61 -1.79
N GLY A 425 27.06 16.49 -2.05
CA GLY A 425 26.21 17.07 -1.00
C GLY A 425 25.47 16.01 -0.19
N LYS A 426 25.08 14.87 -0.78
CA LYS A 426 24.53 13.73 -0.04
C LYS A 426 25.55 13.06 0.85
N VAL A 427 26.78 12.90 0.39
CA VAL A 427 27.88 12.37 1.23
C VAL A 427 28.12 13.30 2.43
N GLU A 428 28.18 14.61 2.20
CA GLU A 428 28.30 15.62 3.25
C GLU A 428 27.18 15.49 4.29
N GLN A 429 25.93 15.36 3.81
CA GLN A 429 24.76 15.22 4.66
C GLN A 429 24.78 13.91 5.44
N GLU A 430 25.20 12.81 4.85
CA GLU A 430 25.31 11.53 5.54
C GLU A 430 26.33 11.56 6.67
N PHE A 431 27.46 12.23 6.49
CA PHE A 431 28.41 12.47 7.58
C PHE A 431 27.84 13.33 8.70
N SER A 432 27.07 14.37 8.37
CA SER A 432 26.41 15.22 9.35
C SER A 432 25.34 14.45 10.13
N ASP A 433 24.45 13.72 9.46
CA ASP A 433 23.32 13.04 10.09
C ASP A 433 23.75 11.83 10.95
N LYS A 434 24.67 11.00 10.44
CA LYS A 434 25.11 9.80 11.15
C LYS A 434 26.11 10.08 12.27
N TYR A 435 27.00 11.04 12.05
CA TYR A 435 28.16 11.23 12.90
C TYR A 435 28.23 12.60 13.57
N GLY A 436 27.36 13.54 13.20
CA GLY A 436 27.36 14.92 13.70
C GLY A 436 28.63 15.66 13.29
N ILE A 437 29.19 15.37 12.11
CA ILE A 437 30.42 15.93 11.57
C ILE A 437 30.11 16.63 10.26
N ASP A 438 30.40 17.93 10.18
CA ASP A 438 30.27 18.72 8.96
C ASP A 438 31.49 18.53 8.08
N VAL A 439 31.31 17.84 6.97
CA VAL A 439 32.33 17.65 5.92
C VAL A 439 31.99 18.54 4.74
N LYS A 440 32.99 19.20 4.15
CA LYS A 440 32.85 20.00 2.91
C LYS A 440 33.92 19.62 1.92
N PHE A 441 33.53 19.42 0.66
CA PHE A 441 34.46 19.12 -0.43
C PHE A 441 34.87 20.42 -1.14
N THR A 442 36.20 20.56 -1.43
CA THR A 442 36.66 21.64 -2.30
C THR A 442 36.33 21.32 -3.76
N PRO A 443 36.26 22.34 -4.66
CA PRO A 443 36.06 22.11 -6.09
C PRO A 443 37.13 21.19 -6.74
N GLU A 444 38.37 21.31 -6.27
CA GLU A 444 39.51 20.51 -6.72
C GLU A 444 39.35 19.05 -6.30
N ALA A 445 39.02 18.82 -5.02
CA ALA A 445 38.68 17.47 -4.51
C ALA A 445 37.52 16.84 -5.25
N THR A 446 36.46 17.61 -5.51
CA THR A 446 35.29 17.18 -6.28
C THR A 446 35.70 16.66 -7.68
N LYS A 447 36.53 17.45 -8.40
CA LYS A 447 37.02 17.07 -9.72
C LYS A 447 37.87 15.79 -9.67
N LEU A 448 38.77 15.70 -8.72
CA LEU A 448 39.66 14.55 -8.56
C LEU A 448 38.91 13.26 -8.20
N ILE A 449 37.92 13.37 -7.29
CA ILE A 449 37.05 12.24 -6.91
C ILE A 449 36.29 11.74 -8.14
N THR A 450 35.70 12.65 -8.94
CA THR A 450 34.98 12.30 -10.16
C THR A 450 35.87 11.56 -11.16
N GLU A 451 37.02 12.11 -11.48
CA GLU A 451 37.98 11.48 -12.42
C GLU A 451 38.44 10.09 -11.96
N ARG A 452 38.62 9.90 -10.65
CA ARG A 452 38.99 8.60 -10.08
C ARG A 452 37.87 7.61 -10.06
N ALA A 453 36.64 8.05 -9.75
CA ALA A 453 35.43 7.20 -9.77
C ALA A 453 35.20 6.67 -11.21
N GLU A 454 35.25 7.55 -12.21
CA GLU A 454 35.15 7.17 -13.64
C GLU A 454 36.22 6.17 -14.06
N LYS A 455 37.48 6.40 -13.70
CA LYS A 455 38.57 5.46 -13.98
C LYS A 455 38.42 4.11 -13.31
N ALA A 456 37.81 4.10 -12.13
CA ALA A 456 37.51 2.87 -11.37
C ALA A 456 36.23 2.15 -11.85
N GLY A 457 35.47 2.75 -12.77
CA GLY A 457 34.17 2.23 -13.24
C GLY A 457 33.11 2.12 -12.12
N LYS A 458 33.21 2.97 -11.08
CA LYS A 458 32.31 3.01 -9.95
C LYS A 458 31.47 4.29 -9.99
N ASP A 459 30.24 4.21 -9.50
CA ASP A 459 29.46 5.42 -9.23
C ASP A 459 30.11 6.24 -8.10
N LEU A 460 29.85 7.56 -8.09
CA LEU A 460 30.52 8.50 -7.21
C LEU A 460 30.25 8.20 -5.73
N LEU A 461 29.03 7.81 -5.37
CA LEU A 461 28.64 7.53 -3.99
C LEU A 461 29.35 6.29 -3.45
N THR A 462 29.38 5.21 -4.25
CA THR A 462 30.11 3.98 -3.91
C THR A 462 31.61 4.25 -3.81
N TYR A 463 32.18 5.06 -4.73
CA TYR A 463 33.58 5.43 -4.67
C TYR A 463 33.91 6.23 -3.40
N CYS A 464 33.08 7.22 -3.04
CA CYS A 464 33.25 7.98 -1.80
C CYS A 464 33.10 7.10 -0.55
N ALA A 465 32.14 6.17 -0.54
CA ALA A 465 31.98 5.24 0.59
C ALA A 465 33.21 4.35 0.78
N ASP A 466 33.83 3.89 -0.29
CA ASP A 466 35.07 3.11 -0.24
C ASP A 466 36.25 3.99 0.21
N LEU A 467 36.38 5.20 -0.34
CA LEU A 467 37.48 6.13 -0.08
C LEU A 467 37.52 6.60 1.37
N PHE A 468 36.33 6.84 1.95
CA PHE A 468 36.18 7.39 3.28
C PHE A 468 35.72 6.36 4.33
N LYS A 469 35.85 5.06 4.05
CA LYS A 469 35.39 3.95 4.89
C LYS A 469 35.87 4.05 6.34
N ASP A 470 37.11 4.47 6.56
CA ASP A 470 37.74 4.54 7.89
C ASP A 470 37.70 5.98 8.48
N TYR A 471 37.24 6.96 7.70
CA TYR A 471 37.20 8.38 8.13
C TYR A 471 36.23 8.62 9.28
N GLU A 472 35.17 7.87 9.36
CA GLU A 472 34.18 7.93 10.44
C GLU A 472 34.84 7.85 11.82
N HIS A 473 35.65 6.83 12.04
CA HIS A 473 36.32 6.62 13.32
C HIS A 473 37.35 7.70 13.63
N GLY A 474 38.16 8.06 12.62
CA GLY A 474 39.19 9.08 12.78
C GLY A 474 38.63 10.47 13.03
N LEU A 475 37.61 10.89 12.29
CA LEU A 475 36.97 12.19 12.49
C LEU A 475 36.21 12.27 13.83
N ASN A 476 35.57 11.18 14.27
CA ASN A 476 34.97 11.11 15.60
C ASN A 476 36.03 11.25 16.73
N LEU A 477 37.20 10.66 16.56
CA LEU A 477 38.30 10.79 17.48
C LEU A 477 38.78 12.25 17.55
N LEU A 478 38.99 12.88 16.40
CA LEU A 478 39.36 14.29 16.27
C LEU A 478 38.35 15.23 16.93
N ARG A 479 37.06 14.97 16.71
CA ARG A 479 35.97 15.74 17.35
C ARG A 479 36.06 15.69 18.89
N LYS A 480 36.27 14.48 19.42
CA LYS A 480 36.38 14.29 20.90
C LYS A 480 37.62 14.95 21.49
N THR A 481 38.73 15.00 20.76
CA THR A 481 40.02 15.49 21.25
C THR A 481 40.18 17.00 21.06
N SER A 482 39.80 17.52 19.87
CA SER A 482 40.00 18.93 19.51
C SER A 482 38.73 19.79 19.60
N GLY A 483 37.54 19.19 19.77
CA GLY A 483 36.24 19.88 19.69
C GLY A 483 35.85 20.37 18.29
N LYS A 484 36.63 20.06 17.27
CA LYS A 484 36.42 20.53 15.89
C LYS A 484 35.35 19.65 15.20
N ASN A 485 34.26 20.28 14.75
CA ASN A 485 33.16 19.61 14.09
C ASN A 485 33.14 19.78 12.56
N GLN A 486 33.98 20.67 12.01
CA GLN A 486 34.00 20.99 10.58
C GLN A 486 35.32 20.57 9.98
N PHE A 487 35.24 19.82 8.87
CA PHE A 487 36.39 19.30 8.13
C PHE A 487 36.24 19.62 6.65
N VAL A 488 37.31 20.08 6.04
CA VAL A 488 37.37 20.37 4.60
C VAL A 488 38.17 19.26 3.93
N ILE A 489 37.58 18.59 2.97
CA ILE A 489 38.19 17.56 2.16
C ILE A 489 38.79 18.24 0.90
N ASP A 490 40.08 18.31 0.86
CA ASP A 490 40.83 18.87 -0.24
C ASP A 490 41.48 17.79 -1.14
N GLU A 491 42.21 18.19 -2.12
CA GLU A 491 42.86 17.28 -3.06
C GLU A 491 43.91 16.36 -2.39
N GLU A 492 44.60 16.85 -1.37
CA GLU A 492 45.63 16.10 -0.62
C GLU A 492 44.99 14.89 0.09
N ILE A 493 43.84 15.11 0.71
CA ILE A 493 43.05 14.07 1.38
C ILE A 493 42.56 13.00 0.40
N VAL A 494 42.10 13.40 -0.79
CA VAL A 494 41.64 12.45 -1.82
C VAL A 494 42.82 11.63 -2.39
N LEU A 495 44.04 12.20 -2.40
CA LEU A 495 45.26 11.51 -2.88
C LEU A 495 45.75 10.47 -1.88
N ASP A 496 45.81 10.82 -0.58
CA ASP A 496 46.26 9.95 0.51
C ASP A 496 45.32 10.09 1.73
N PRO A 497 44.17 9.42 1.70
CA PRO A 497 43.17 9.52 2.78
C PRO A 497 43.74 9.06 4.13
N ALA A 498 44.40 7.92 4.17
CA ALA A 498 44.91 7.33 5.40
C ALA A 498 46.05 8.15 6.04
N GLY A 499 47.01 8.59 5.24
CA GLY A 499 48.12 9.37 5.74
C GLY A 499 47.73 10.75 6.24
N THR A 500 46.75 11.39 5.59
CA THR A 500 46.25 12.69 6.03
C THR A 500 45.43 12.57 7.34
N LEU A 501 44.61 11.55 7.45
CA LEU A 501 43.86 11.27 8.70
C LEU A 501 44.82 11.00 9.88
N ASP A 502 45.82 10.18 9.68
CA ASP A 502 46.88 9.89 10.65
C ASP A 502 47.65 11.15 11.07
N ARG A 503 47.96 12.04 10.16
CA ARG A 503 48.57 13.33 10.45
C ARG A 503 47.69 14.20 11.32
N TRP A 504 46.41 14.36 11.00
CA TRP A 504 45.45 15.12 11.76
C TRP A 504 45.26 14.57 13.18
N ILE A 505 45.21 13.24 13.33
CA ILE A 505 45.14 12.61 14.64
C ILE A 505 46.38 12.90 15.46
N LYS A 506 47.58 12.77 14.88
CA LYS A 506 48.85 13.08 15.56
C LYS A 506 48.94 14.55 16.00
N GLU A 507 48.45 15.48 15.19
CA GLU A 507 48.43 16.92 15.51
C GLU A 507 47.46 17.23 16.64
N ALA A 508 46.32 16.54 16.74
CA ALA A 508 45.30 16.74 17.77
C ALA A 508 45.73 16.16 19.14
N TYR A 509 46.69 15.27 19.17
CA TYR A 509 47.28 14.69 20.42
C TYR A 509 48.59 15.37 20.87
N ARG A 510 49.09 16.32 20.09
CA ARG A 510 50.21 17.20 20.51
C ARG A 510 49.71 18.46 21.23
#